data_9d49c7b196bad6b1eb0817f74054dfe9
#
_entry.id   9d49c7b196bad6b1eb0817f74054dfe9
#
_cell.length_a   1.000
_cell.length_b   1.000
_cell.length_c   1.000
_cell.angle_alpha   90.00
_cell.angle_beta   90.00
_cell.angle_gamma   90.00
#
_symmetry.space_group_name_H-M   'P 1'
#
loop_
_entity.id
_entity.type
_entity.pdbx_description
1 polymer ?
#
loop_
_entity_poly.entity_id
_entity_poly.type
_entity_poly.pdbx_seq_one_letter_code
_entity_poly.pdbx_strand_id
1 'polypeptide(L)'
;MLTPKMKRRIKIALNIESPTVNIGKEGVTLQIVNEVAKQLDSREMIKAKILKTALKEIETKDIAVKIAKQTESELVDVRGHTFLLFKRKKKR
;
A
#
# COMPACT_ATOMS: atom_id res chain seq x y z
N MET A 1 -2.34 -3.89 15.81
CA MET A 1 -3.62 -3.94 15.08
C MET A 1 -4.21 -2.55 14.94
N LEU A 2 -4.71 -2.21 13.76
CA LEU A 2 -5.31 -0.90 13.53
C LEU A 2 -6.74 -0.85 14.06
N THR A 3 -7.03 0.20 14.83
CA THR A 3 -8.41 0.45 15.25
C THR A 3 -9.18 1.13 14.11
N PRO A 4 -10.51 1.08 14.11
CA PRO A 4 -11.30 1.81 13.10
C PRO A 4 -10.99 3.31 13.07
N LYS A 5 -10.71 3.89 14.23
CA LYS A 5 -10.35 5.31 14.34
C LYS A 5 -9.02 5.60 13.66
N MET A 6 -8.02 4.74 13.84
CA MET A 6 -6.73 4.88 13.18
C MET A 6 -6.86 4.72 11.67
N LYS A 7 -7.65 3.76 11.21
CA LYS A 7 -7.89 3.57 9.78
C LYS A 7 -8.52 4.81 9.15
N ARG A 8 -9.48 5.42 9.85
CA ARG A 8 -10.12 6.65 9.36
C ARG A 8 -9.12 7.79 9.22
N ARG A 9 -8.23 7.96 10.21
CA ARG A 9 -7.20 8.99 10.18
C ARG A 9 -6.25 8.79 8.99
N ILE A 10 -5.83 7.56 8.77
CA ILE A 10 -4.93 7.23 7.66
C ILE A 10 -5.62 7.50 6.32
N LYS A 11 -6.88 7.12 6.19
CA LYS A 11 -7.65 7.38 4.96
C LYS A 11 -7.74 8.88 4.67
N ILE A 12 -8.03 9.68 5.69
CA ILE A 12 -8.14 11.14 5.53
C ILE A 12 -6.78 11.72 5.14
N ALA A 13 -5.73 11.33 5.84
CA ALA A 13 -4.38 11.84 5.57
C ALA A 13 -3.92 11.50 4.15
N LEU A 14 -4.19 10.30 3.68
CA LEU A 14 -3.72 9.85 2.37
C LEU A 14 -4.66 10.22 1.22
N ASN A 15 -5.90 10.59 1.53
CA ASN A 15 -6.88 10.93 0.51
C ASN A 15 -6.46 12.11 -0.35
N ILE A 16 -5.76 13.07 0.23
CA ILE A 16 -5.29 14.27 -0.48
C ILE A 16 -3.91 14.09 -1.09
N GLU A 17 -3.22 13.00 -0.78
CA GLU A 17 -1.88 12.77 -1.31
C GLU A 17 -1.93 12.01 -2.63
N SER A 18 -0.94 12.27 -3.49
CA SER A 18 -0.75 11.48 -4.69
C SER A 18 -0.10 10.14 -4.32
N PRO A 19 -0.38 9.06 -5.07
CA PRO A 19 0.30 7.79 -4.83
C PRO A 19 1.81 7.95 -4.94
N THR A 20 2.54 7.36 -4.01
CA THR A 20 4.01 7.39 -4.00
C THR A 20 4.64 6.16 -4.62
N VAL A 21 3.85 5.12 -4.85
CA VAL A 21 4.28 3.90 -5.52
C VAL A 21 3.32 3.60 -6.65
N ASN A 22 3.85 3.33 -7.85
CA ASN A 22 3.07 2.93 -9.00
C ASN A 22 3.44 1.50 -9.37
N ILE A 23 2.45 0.63 -9.44
CA ILE A 23 2.64 -0.77 -9.77
C ILE A 23 2.24 -0.98 -11.24
N GLY A 24 3.22 -1.37 -12.03
CA GLY A 24 3.02 -1.52 -13.46
C GLY A 24 2.64 -2.93 -13.87
N LYS A 25 2.81 -3.18 -15.16
CA LYS A 25 2.45 -4.41 -15.86
C LYS A 25 3.01 -5.68 -15.23
N GLU A 26 4.19 -5.58 -14.60
CA GLU A 26 4.84 -6.74 -14.00
C GLU A 26 4.24 -7.14 -12.65
N GLY A 27 3.37 -6.30 -12.10
CA GLY A 27 2.72 -6.59 -10.83
C GLY A 27 3.66 -6.52 -9.65
N VAL A 28 3.56 -7.53 -8.77
CA VAL A 28 4.38 -7.58 -7.56
C VAL A 28 5.76 -8.12 -7.89
N THR A 29 6.76 -7.26 -7.87
CA THR A 29 8.16 -7.64 -8.09
C THR A 29 8.95 -7.36 -6.82
N LEU A 30 10.15 -7.95 -6.72
CA LEU A 30 11.04 -7.69 -5.60
C LEU A 30 11.36 -6.20 -5.48
N GLN A 31 11.55 -5.54 -6.62
CA GLN A 31 11.82 -4.11 -6.66
C GLN A 31 10.67 -3.30 -6.03
N ILE A 32 9.43 -3.65 -6.37
CA ILE A 32 8.24 -2.98 -5.82
C ILE A 32 8.14 -3.24 -4.31
N VAL A 33 8.34 -4.48 -3.88
CA VAL A 33 8.30 -4.82 -2.45
C VAL A 33 9.35 -4.03 -1.68
N ASN A 34 10.57 -3.95 -2.19
CA ASN A 34 11.64 -3.19 -1.55
C ASN A 34 11.33 -1.69 -1.49
N GLU A 35 10.75 -1.14 -2.53
CA GLU A 35 10.36 0.29 -2.56
C GLU A 35 9.28 0.58 -1.55
N VAL A 36 8.26 -0.28 -1.47
CA VAL A 36 7.19 -0.13 -0.49
C VAL A 36 7.74 -0.23 0.94
N ALA A 37 8.58 -1.22 1.20
CA ALA A 37 9.19 -1.40 2.51
C ALA A 37 10.00 -0.18 2.92
N LYS A 38 10.78 0.37 1.99
CA LYS A 38 11.59 1.56 2.24
C LYS A 38 10.74 2.77 2.60
N GLN A 39 9.65 2.99 1.86
CA GLN A 39 8.75 4.11 2.13
C GLN A 39 8.01 3.94 3.46
N LEU A 40 7.61 2.72 3.79
CA LEU A 40 6.95 2.44 5.07
C LEU A 40 7.87 2.68 6.26
N ASP A 41 9.16 2.37 6.10
CA ASP A 41 10.15 2.64 7.15
C ASP A 41 10.28 4.14 7.40
N SER A 42 10.13 4.93 6.36
CA SER A 42 10.28 6.40 6.44
C SER A 42 9.01 7.10 6.89
N ARG A 43 7.84 6.65 6.41
CA ARG A 43 6.58 7.39 6.54
C ARG A 43 5.50 6.69 7.35
N GLU A 44 5.67 5.45 7.69
CA GLU A 44 4.69 4.59 8.36
C GLU A 44 3.43 4.28 7.54
N MET A 45 3.08 5.10 6.55
CA MET A 45 1.91 4.88 5.71
C MET A 45 2.19 5.31 4.28
N ILE A 46 1.63 4.59 3.33
CA ILE A 46 1.79 4.92 1.91
C ILE A 46 0.49 4.68 1.14
N LYS A 47 0.42 5.35 0.01
CA LYS A 47 -0.65 5.16 -0.97
C LYS A 47 -0.01 4.64 -2.26
N ALA A 48 -0.47 3.49 -2.71
CA ALA A 48 0.02 2.88 -3.94
C ALA A 48 -1.07 2.82 -4.99
N LYS A 49 -0.70 2.96 -6.24
CA LYS A 49 -1.62 2.90 -7.37
C LYS A 49 -1.20 1.79 -8.32
N ILE A 50 -2.17 1.03 -8.81
CA ILE A 50 -1.94 0.01 -9.82
C ILE A 50 -2.34 0.58 -11.16
N LEU A 51 -1.42 0.55 -12.13
CA LEU A 51 -1.69 1.07 -13.46
C LEU A 51 -2.71 0.17 -14.17
N LYS A 52 -3.56 0.76 -14.99
CA LYS A 52 -4.64 0.05 -15.69
C LYS A 52 -4.16 -1.17 -16.46
N THR A 53 -2.98 -1.09 -17.04
CA THR A 53 -2.40 -2.20 -17.81
C THR A 53 -2.10 -3.42 -16.97
N ALA A 54 -1.92 -3.24 -15.65
CA ALA A 54 -1.63 -4.33 -14.73
C ALA A 54 -2.89 -5.04 -14.23
N LEU A 55 -4.07 -4.47 -14.48
CA LEU A 55 -5.32 -4.97 -13.89
C LEU A 55 -6.10 -5.95 -14.79
N LYS A 56 -5.51 -6.37 -15.89
CA LYS A 56 -6.21 -7.21 -16.86
C LYS A 56 -6.71 -8.54 -16.30
N GLU A 57 -5.97 -9.12 -15.37
CA GLU A 57 -6.29 -10.42 -14.79
C GLU A 57 -6.12 -10.51 -13.29
N ILE A 58 -5.62 -9.44 -12.67
CA ILE A 58 -5.31 -9.43 -11.23
C ILE A 58 -6.07 -8.29 -10.56
N GLU A 59 -6.82 -8.61 -9.54
CA GLU A 59 -7.55 -7.60 -8.78
C GLU A 59 -6.64 -6.79 -7.88
N THR A 60 -6.98 -5.50 -7.71
CA THR A 60 -6.25 -4.58 -6.84
C THR A 60 -6.07 -5.16 -5.44
N LYS A 61 -7.12 -5.76 -4.89
CA LYS A 61 -7.09 -6.35 -3.56
C LYS A 61 -6.04 -7.45 -3.44
N ASP A 62 -5.93 -8.31 -4.44
CA ASP A 62 -4.97 -9.42 -4.40
C ASP A 62 -3.53 -8.90 -4.38
N ILE A 63 -3.24 -7.90 -5.20
CA ILE A 63 -1.92 -7.27 -5.23
C ILE A 63 -1.63 -6.59 -3.88
N ALA A 64 -2.61 -5.87 -3.35
CA ALA A 64 -2.46 -5.16 -2.08
C ALA A 64 -2.19 -6.13 -0.92
N VAL A 65 -2.94 -7.23 -0.84
CA VAL A 65 -2.74 -8.23 0.20
C VAL A 65 -1.37 -8.87 0.10
N LYS A 66 -0.93 -9.19 -1.12
CA LYS A 66 0.38 -9.80 -1.33
C LYS A 66 1.50 -8.89 -0.90
N ILE A 67 1.44 -7.61 -1.27
CA ILE A 67 2.45 -6.63 -0.88
C ILE A 67 2.43 -6.40 0.63
N ALA A 68 1.24 -6.32 1.23
CA ALA A 68 1.11 -6.15 2.67
C ALA A 68 1.78 -7.29 3.43
N LYS A 69 1.58 -8.53 2.98
CA LYS A 69 2.22 -9.69 3.61
C LYS A 69 3.74 -9.64 3.47
N GLN A 70 4.25 -9.31 2.29
CA GLN A 70 5.69 -9.31 2.04
C GLN A 70 6.41 -8.16 2.75
N THR A 71 5.72 -7.07 3.02
CA THR A 71 6.31 -5.93 3.74
C THR A 71 5.96 -5.93 5.23
N GLU A 72 5.20 -6.92 5.68
CA GLU A 72 4.73 -7.01 7.06
C GLU A 72 3.95 -5.77 7.49
N SER A 73 3.15 -5.24 6.56
CA SER A 73 2.31 -4.07 6.79
C SER A 73 0.84 -4.46 6.85
N GLU A 74 -0.01 -3.52 7.24
CA GLU A 74 -1.45 -3.71 7.26
C GLU A 74 -2.10 -3.00 6.08
N LEU A 75 -3.02 -3.71 5.43
CA LEU A 75 -3.85 -3.12 4.37
C LEU A 75 -4.96 -2.32 5.03
N VAL A 76 -4.94 -1.01 4.83
CA VAL A 76 -5.91 -0.10 5.44
C VAL A 76 -7.18 -0.01 4.61
N ASP A 77 -7.05 0.17 3.30
CA ASP A 77 -8.19 0.33 2.41
C ASP A 77 -7.79 0.05 0.97
N VAL A 78 -8.78 -0.31 0.16
CA VAL A 78 -8.63 -0.48 -1.28
C VAL A 78 -9.73 0.35 -1.95
N ARG A 79 -9.34 1.26 -2.85
CA ARG A 79 -10.27 2.09 -3.61
C ARG A 79 -9.91 2.08 -5.09
N GLY A 80 -10.76 1.46 -5.90
CA GLY A 80 -10.49 1.37 -7.33
C GLY A 80 -9.13 0.77 -7.62
N HIS A 81 -8.24 1.57 -8.17
CA HIS A 81 -6.88 1.14 -8.53
C HIS A 81 -5.84 1.49 -7.48
N THR A 82 -6.26 2.03 -6.33
CA THR A 82 -5.34 2.44 -5.27
C THR A 82 -5.56 1.63 -4.00
N PHE A 83 -4.51 1.53 -3.19
CA PHE A 83 -4.63 0.93 -1.88
C PHE A 83 -3.71 1.63 -0.89
N LEU A 84 -4.07 1.54 0.38
CA LEU A 84 -3.37 2.21 1.48
C LEU A 84 -2.76 1.17 2.40
N LEU A 85 -1.48 1.34 2.73
CA LEU A 85 -0.77 0.46 3.65
C LEU A 85 -0.25 1.25 4.84
N PHE A 86 -0.18 0.59 5.99
CA PHE A 86 0.34 1.16 7.22
C PHE A 86 1.27 0.15 7.89
N LYS A 87 2.41 0.63 8.37
CA LYS A 87 3.33 -0.18 9.15
C LYS A 87 3.86 0.65 10.30
N ARG A 88 3.57 0.20 11.53
CA ARG A 88 4.05 0.91 12.71
C ARG A 88 5.58 0.75 12.83
N LYS A 89 6.27 1.85 13.06
CA LYS A 89 7.71 1.79 13.30
C LYS A 89 7.99 1.04 14.59
N LYS A 90 8.99 0.16 14.53
CA LYS A 90 9.43 -0.56 15.72
C LYS A 90 10.14 0.43 16.64
N LYS A 91 9.76 0.44 17.90
CA LYS A 91 10.51 1.18 18.91
C LYS A 91 11.75 0.38 19.26
N ARG A 92 12.84 1.09 19.41
CA ARG A 92 14.07 0.48 19.89
C ARG A 92 14.21 0.67 21.38
#